data_37b6c5f118026ece9cf73c6d2462302d
#
_entry.id   37b6c5f118026ece9cf73c6d2462302d
#
_cell.length_a   1.000
_cell.length_b   1.000
_cell.length_c   1.000
_cell.angle_alpha   90.00
_cell.angle_beta   90.00
_cell.angle_gamma   90.00
#
_symmetry.space_group_name_H-M   'P 1'
#
loop_
_entity.id
_entity.type
_entity.pdbx_description
1 polymer ?
#
loop_
_entity_poly.entity_id
_entity_poly.type
_entity_poly.pdbx_seq_one_letter_code
_entity_poly.pdbx_strand_id
1 'polypeptide(L)'
;VRQIRYAKGENHCDREKDLSHSYMRMDLSKCINCSRCVRACDEVQGQFTLTMTGRGFESRITTDNDMLFGDSSCVSCGACAQTCPTSAISDVFQSKSVEADKTVRTTCSYCGVGCNLEVAVKSDEVLSIRAPQDAVNAGHTCLKGRYAFKFYNHEDRLTSPLIRKNGELTPCSW
;
A
#
# COMPACT_ATOMS: atom_id res chain seq x y z
N VAL A 1 31.38 24.95 24.24
CA VAL A 1 30.72 23.68 23.92
C VAL A 1 31.50 23.02 22.81
N ARG A 2 32.16 21.87 23.05
CA ARG A 2 32.84 21.10 22.00
C ARG A 2 31.75 20.49 21.12
N GLN A 3 31.69 20.91 19.87
CA GLN A 3 30.91 20.16 18.85
C GLN A 3 31.59 18.81 18.62
N ILE A 4 30.95 17.75 19.00
CA ILE A 4 31.38 16.40 18.68
C ILE A 4 31.14 16.23 17.16
N ARG A 5 32.24 16.16 16.39
CA ARG A 5 32.18 15.86 14.97
C ARG A 5 32.18 14.34 14.85
N TYR A 6 31.03 13.78 14.48
CA TYR A 6 30.94 12.38 14.07
C TYR A 6 31.56 12.23 12.70
N ALA A 7 32.25 11.11 12.45
CA ALA A 7 32.63 10.74 11.10
C ALA A 7 31.35 10.62 10.24
N LYS A 8 31.36 11.19 9.05
CA LYS A 8 30.26 11.00 8.11
C LYS A 8 30.24 9.53 7.69
N GLY A 9 29.20 8.80 8.09
CA GLY A 9 28.87 7.52 7.49
C GLY A 9 28.31 7.71 6.08
N GLU A 10 28.09 6.63 5.37
CA GLU A 10 27.41 6.66 4.08
C GLU A 10 26.00 7.27 4.24
N ASN A 11 25.66 8.14 3.29
CA ASN A 11 24.34 8.79 3.29
C ASN A 11 23.29 7.84 2.69
N HIS A 12 22.27 7.50 3.47
CA HIS A 12 21.15 6.68 2.98
C HIS A 12 20.40 7.34 1.81
N CYS A 13 20.52 8.65 1.63
CA CYS A 13 19.94 9.38 0.51
C CYS A 13 20.50 8.96 -0.86
N ASP A 14 21.65 8.31 -0.90
CA ASP A 14 22.32 7.90 -2.13
C ASP A 14 21.98 6.45 -2.53
N ARG A 15 21.12 5.78 -1.75
CA ARG A 15 20.70 4.40 -2.05
C ARG A 15 19.64 4.37 -3.15
N GLU A 16 19.74 3.33 -3.98
CA GLU A 16 18.74 3.06 -5.00
C GLU A 16 17.37 2.82 -4.37
N LYS A 17 16.34 3.25 -5.10
CA LYS A 17 14.95 3.01 -4.70
C LYS A 17 14.60 1.57 -5.01
N ASP A 18 14.00 0.90 -4.06
CA ASP A 18 13.44 -0.43 -4.30
C ASP A 18 12.04 -0.29 -4.95
N LEU A 19 11.97 -0.70 -6.20
CA LEU A 19 10.76 -0.68 -7.04
C LEU A 19 10.27 -2.10 -7.36
N SER A 20 10.83 -3.11 -6.74
CA SER A 20 10.57 -4.53 -7.03
C SER A 20 9.15 -4.97 -6.66
N HIS A 21 8.55 -4.36 -5.62
CA HIS A 21 7.24 -4.76 -5.13
C HIS A 21 6.10 -4.27 -6.03
N SER A 22 5.13 -5.15 -6.34
CA SER A 22 4.03 -4.86 -7.27
C SER A 22 3.11 -3.72 -6.84
N TYR A 23 2.95 -3.50 -5.53
CA TYR A 23 1.99 -2.54 -4.97
C TYR A 23 2.63 -1.40 -4.18
N MET A 24 3.87 -1.54 -3.78
CA MET A 24 4.55 -0.57 -2.94
C MET A 24 5.92 -0.22 -3.50
N ARG A 25 6.47 0.90 -3.07
CA ARG A 25 7.81 1.37 -3.38
C ARG A 25 8.52 1.76 -2.11
N MET A 26 9.81 1.49 -2.02
CA MET A 26 10.64 1.88 -0.89
C MET A 26 11.73 2.86 -1.36
N ASP A 27 11.70 4.06 -0.82
CA ASP A 27 12.66 5.14 -1.08
C ASP A 27 13.30 5.56 0.26
N LEU A 28 14.41 4.92 0.61
CA LEU A 28 15.07 5.16 1.89
C LEU A 28 15.68 6.57 2.01
N SER A 29 15.82 7.32 0.90
CA SER A 29 16.25 8.72 0.93
C SER A 29 15.29 9.61 1.74
N LYS A 30 14.04 9.20 1.87
CA LYS A 30 12.99 9.89 2.63
C LYS A 30 12.79 9.33 4.05
N CYS A 31 13.51 8.26 4.40
CA CYS A 31 13.30 7.56 5.65
C CYS A 31 13.91 8.32 6.82
N ILE A 32 13.13 8.56 7.87
CA ILE A 32 13.57 9.20 9.12
C ILE A 32 13.79 8.20 10.26
N ASN A 33 13.86 6.91 9.95
CA ASN A 33 14.08 5.81 10.90
C ASN A 33 13.11 5.79 12.10
N CYS A 34 11.87 6.21 11.90
CA CYS A 34 10.85 6.29 12.95
C CYS A 34 10.26 4.94 13.36
N SER A 35 10.60 3.84 12.70
CA SER A 35 10.17 2.46 12.96
C SER A 35 8.65 2.21 12.89
N ARG A 36 7.83 3.17 12.44
CA ARG A 36 6.37 2.99 12.35
C ARG A 36 5.98 1.85 11.41
N CYS A 37 6.68 1.71 10.28
CA CYS A 37 6.46 0.62 9.32
C CYS A 37 6.84 -0.74 9.90
N VAL A 38 7.92 -0.83 10.68
CA VAL A 38 8.33 -2.05 11.38
C VAL A 38 7.25 -2.47 12.36
N ARG A 39 6.78 -1.56 13.23
CA ARG A 39 5.71 -1.85 14.18
C ARG A 39 4.38 -2.21 13.49
N ALA A 40 4.05 -1.56 12.39
CA ALA A 40 2.85 -1.91 11.62
C ALA A 40 2.95 -3.32 11.00
N CYS A 41 4.14 -3.74 10.58
CA CYS A 41 4.37 -5.08 10.06
C CYS A 41 4.35 -6.14 11.16
N ASP A 42 4.92 -5.84 12.32
CA ASP A 42 5.02 -6.71 13.48
C ASP A 42 3.71 -6.75 14.29
N GLU A 43 3.36 -5.64 14.96
CA GLU A 43 2.31 -5.58 15.97
C GLU A 43 0.90 -5.67 15.36
N VAL A 44 0.71 -5.17 14.14
CA VAL A 44 -0.61 -5.12 13.52
C VAL A 44 -0.83 -6.25 12.53
N GLN A 45 0.13 -6.48 11.62
CA GLN A 45 0.00 -7.52 10.61
C GLN A 45 0.51 -8.88 11.10
N GLY A 46 1.47 -8.92 12.03
CA GLY A 46 2.11 -10.15 12.52
C GLY A 46 2.98 -10.85 11.48
N GLN A 47 3.52 -10.11 10.50
CA GLN A 47 4.28 -10.69 9.38
C GLN A 47 5.79 -10.61 9.58
N PHE A 48 6.29 -9.64 10.35
CA PHE A 48 7.70 -9.46 10.69
C PHE A 48 8.67 -9.25 9.52
N THR A 49 8.19 -9.00 8.32
CA THR A 49 9.03 -8.79 7.13
C THR A 49 9.94 -7.57 7.23
N LEU A 50 9.40 -6.46 7.81
CA LEU A 50 10.17 -5.23 7.96
C LEU A 50 10.90 -5.20 9.30
N THR A 51 12.19 -4.88 9.27
CA THR A 51 13.02 -4.75 10.47
C THR A 51 14.02 -3.60 10.34
N MET A 52 14.68 -3.27 11.45
CA MET A 52 15.82 -2.35 11.46
C MET A 52 17.11 -3.16 11.33
N THR A 53 18.02 -2.73 10.47
CA THR A 53 19.36 -3.26 10.33
C THR A 53 20.40 -2.16 10.53
N GLY A 54 21.64 -2.56 10.78
CA GLY A 54 22.74 -1.65 11.04
C GLY A 54 22.66 -0.97 12.40
N ARG A 55 23.60 -0.05 12.65
CA ARG A 55 23.65 0.77 13.88
C ARG A 55 24.24 2.14 13.60
N GLY A 56 23.92 3.13 14.43
CA GLY A 56 24.39 4.49 14.25
C GLY A 56 23.95 5.05 12.91
N PHE A 57 24.88 5.59 12.14
CA PHE A 57 24.58 6.19 10.82
C PHE A 57 24.20 5.18 9.73
N GLU A 58 24.48 3.90 9.95
CA GLU A 58 24.12 2.82 9.00
C GLU A 58 22.75 2.22 9.28
N SER A 59 22.08 2.68 10.34
CA SER A 59 20.75 2.18 10.68
C SER A 59 19.75 2.48 9.56
N ARG A 60 19.04 1.44 9.12
CA ARG A 60 18.01 1.55 8.09
C ARG A 60 16.93 0.51 8.24
N ILE A 61 15.82 0.75 7.60
CA ILE A 61 14.78 -0.26 7.43
C ILE A 61 15.21 -1.24 6.33
N THR A 62 14.94 -2.51 6.54
CA THR A 62 15.17 -3.56 5.57
C THR A 62 14.05 -4.59 5.59
N THR A 63 14.04 -5.46 4.62
CA THR A 63 13.10 -6.59 4.49
C THR A 63 13.85 -7.90 4.70
N ASP A 64 13.27 -8.81 5.49
CA ASP A 64 13.83 -10.14 5.79
C ASP A 64 15.37 -10.12 5.99
N ASN A 65 16.12 -10.85 5.20
CA ASN A 65 17.59 -10.91 5.19
C ASN A 65 18.21 -9.90 4.21
N ASP A 66 17.71 -8.68 4.15
CA ASP A 66 18.14 -7.63 3.23
C ASP A 66 17.81 -7.93 1.76
N MET A 67 16.72 -8.65 1.54
CA MET A 67 16.21 -8.97 0.20
C MET A 67 15.48 -7.77 -0.41
N LEU A 68 15.25 -7.80 -1.71
CA LEU A 68 14.36 -6.85 -2.37
C LEU A 68 12.93 -6.97 -1.83
N PHE A 69 12.22 -5.87 -1.74
CA PHE A 69 10.88 -5.83 -1.15
C PHE A 69 9.90 -6.77 -1.86
N GLY A 70 10.00 -6.91 -3.18
CA GLY A 70 9.17 -7.81 -3.97
C GLY A 70 9.47 -9.29 -3.77
N ASP A 71 10.68 -9.63 -3.35
CA ASP A 71 11.14 -11.01 -3.14
C ASP A 71 11.00 -11.46 -1.68
N SER A 72 10.61 -10.54 -0.80
CA SER A 72 10.48 -10.78 0.63
C SER A 72 9.19 -11.56 0.98
N SER A 73 9.07 -11.99 2.24
CA SER A 73 7.88 -12.64 2.77
C SER A 73 6.65 -11.71 2.90
N CYS A 74 6.68 -10.53 2.30
CA CYS A 74 5.64 -9.53 2.40
C CYS A 74 4.29 -10.02 1.85
N VAL A 75 3.24 -9.90 2.67
CA VAL A 75 1.85 -10.25 2.28
C VAL A 75 1.10 -9.11 1.61
N SER A 76 1.77 -8.04 1.23
CA SER A 76 1.22 -6.90 0.48
C SER A 76 0.01 -6.21 1.15
N CYS A 77 -0.06 -6.18 2.47
CA CYS A 77 -1.19 -5.56 3.18
C CYS A 77 -1.20 -4.02 3.12
N GLY A 78 -0.04 -3.37 2.85
CA GLY A 78 0.09 -1.93 2.71
C GLY A 78 0.02 -1.14 4.03
N ALA A 79 0.01 -1.78 5.20
CA ALA A 79 -0.01 -1.10 6.50
C ALA A 79 1.20 -0.18 6.69
N CYS A 80 2.38 -0.65 6.25
CA CYS A 80 3.63 0.14 6.30
C CYS A 80 3.56 1.40 5.43
N ALA A 81 2.99 1.33 4.22
CA ALA A 81 2.81 2.48 3.34
C ALA A 81 1.81 3.49 3.94
N GLN A 82 0.71 3.01 4.50
CA GLN A 82 -0.32 3.87 5.09
C GLN A 82 0.18 4.60 6.35
N THR A 83 1.09 4.02 7.13
CA THR A 83 1.62 4.61 8.36
C THR A 83 2.87 5.46 8.16
N CYS A 84 3.52 5.42 6.99
CA CYS A 84 4.77 6.13 6.74
C CYS A 84 4.56 7.64 6.64
N PRO A 85 5.13 8.46 7.57
CA PRO A 85 4.87 9.89 7.58
C PRO A 85 5.58 10.67 6.47
N THR A 86 6.63 10.08 5.88
CA THR A 86 7.47 10.73 4.86
C THR A 86 7.27 10.12 3.47
N SER A 87 6.37 9.14 3.34
CA SER A 87 6.20 8.36 2.11
C SER A 87 7.49 7.67 1.62
N ALA A 88 8.41 7.34 2.55
CA ALA A 88 9.57 6.51 2.26
C ALA A 88 9.13 5.11 1.83
N ILE A 89 8.07 4.56 2.42
CA ILE A 89 7.31 3.47 1.86
C ILE A 89 5.98 4.06 1.38
N SER A 90 5.68 3.89 0.12
CA SER A 90 4.50 4.47 -0.52
C SER A 90 3.77 3.45 -1.39
N ASP A 91 2.49 3.68 -1.54
CA ASP A 91 1.62 2.91 -2.41
C ASP A 91 1.81 3.34 -3.87
N VAL A 92 1.92 2.40 -4.79
CA VAL A 92 2.09 2.68 -6.22
C VAL A 92 0.93 3.51 -6.78
N PHE A 93 -0.28 3.32 -6.26
CA PHE A 93 -1.47 4.02 -6.72
C PHE A 93 -1.60 5.44 -6.14
N GLN A 94 -0.99 5.69 -4.98
CA GLN A 94 -0.98 7.02 -4.35
C GLN A 94 0.12 7.95 -4.87
N SER A 95 1.10 7.43 -5.59
CA SER A 95 2.22 8.22 -6.11
C SER A 95 1.84 9.18 -7.25
N LYS A 96 0.64 9.05 -7.78
CA LYS A 96 0.09 9.99 -8.76
C LYS A 96 -0.58 11.12 -7.98
N SER A 97 -0.10 12.32 -8.13
CA SER A 97 -0.68 13.59 -7.64
C SER A 97 -2.02 13.93 -8.31
N VAL A 98 -2.86 12.92 -8.50
CA VAL A 98 -4.18 13.08 -9.10
C VAL A 98 -5.15 13.30 -7.93
N GLU A 99 -5.66 14.51 -7.85
CA GLU A 99 -6.68 14.87 -6.87
C GLU A 99 -7.98 14.12 -7.19
N ALA A 100 -8.54 13.45 -6.20
CA ALA A 100 -9.81 12.74 -6.35
C ALA A 100 -10.98 13.74 -6.34
N ASP A 101 -11.98 13.51 -7.17
CA ASP A 101 -13.21 14.33 -7.19
C ASP A 101 -14.03 14.10 -5.91
N LYS A 102 -14.01 12.87 -5.41
CA LYS A 102 -14.73 12.47 -4.19
C LYS A 102 -14.06 11.29 -3.49
N THR A 103 -14.28 11.19 -2.19
CA THR A 103 -13.96 10.00 -1.40
C THR A 103 -15.26 9.39 -0.89
N VAL A 104 -15.46 8.10 -1.14
CA VAL A 104 -16.67 7.37 -0.74
C VAL A 104 -16.29 6.32 0.29
N ARG A 105 -17.00 6.32 1.43
CA ARG A 105 -16.86 5.24 2.43
C ARG A 105 -17.80 4.09 2.06
N THR A 106 -17.25 2.89 2.04
CA THR A 106 -17.97 1.67 1.70
C THR A 106 -17.45 0.47 2.48
N THR A 107 -18.09 -0.67 2.32
CA THR A 107 -17.67 -1.95 2.89
C THR A 107 -16.99 -2.81 1.85
N CYS A 108 -15.90 -3.46 2.24
CA CYS A 108 -15.19 -4.42 1.39
C CYS A 108 -16.07 -5.61 1.04
N SER A 109 -16.15 -5.95 -0.23
CA SER A 109 -17.00 -7.03 -0.75
C SER A 109 -16.33 -8.41 -0.82
N TYR A 110 -15.04 -8.52 -0.41
CA TYR A 110 -14.28 -9.76 -0.63
C TYR A 110 -14.54 -10.87 0.39
N CYS A 111 -14.79 -10.52 1.64
CA CYS A 111 -15.01 -11.54 2.67
C CYS A 111 -15.90 -11.02 3.80
N GLY A 112 -16.30 -11.93 4.70
CA GLY A 112 -17.21 -11.66 5.82
C GLY A 112 -16.65 -10.77 6.94
N VAL A 113 -15.38 -10.38 6.90
CA VAL A 113 -14.82 -9.39 7.85
C VAL A 113 -15.49 -8.04 7.71
N GLY A 114 -15.91 -7.65 6.49
CA GLY A 114 -16.65 -6.41 6.26
C GLY A 114 -15.85 -5.14 6.53
N CYS A 115 -14.53 -5.14 6.25
CA CYS A 115 -13.68 -3.97 6.44
C CYS A 115 -14.28 -2.73 5.79
N ASN A 116 -14.27 -1.60 6.51
CA ASN A 116 -14.60 -0.32 5.90
C ASN A 116 -13.45 0.19 5.06
N LEU A 117 -13.78 0.75 3.91
CA LEU A 117 -12.85 1.28 2.93
C LEU A 117 -13.21 2.74 2.61
N GLU A 118 -12.20 3.57 2.38
CA GLU A 118 -12.30 4.89 1.77
C GLU A 118 -11.76 4.80 0.36
N VAL A 119 -12.65 4.97 -0.61
CA VAL A 119 -12.38 4.84 -2.03
C VAL A 119 -12.27 6.23 -2.64
N ALA A 120 -11.09 6.57 -3.12
CA ALA A 120 -10.86 7.80 -3.87
C ALA A 120 -11.26 7.59 -5.34
N VAL A 121 -12.16 8.43 -5.84
CA VAL A 121 -12.75 8.30 -7.17
C VAL A 121 -12.52 9.60 -7.96
N LYS A 122 -12.21 9.47 -9.25
CA LYS A 122 -12.14 10.56 -10.22
C LYS A 122 -12.77 10.11 -11.53
N SER A 123 -13.69 10.91 -12.06
CA SER A 123 -14.37 10.63 -13.36
C SER A 123 -14.89 9.17 -13.43
N ASP A 124 -15.52 8.70 -12.36
CA ASP A 124 -16.02 7.33 -12.15
C ASP A 124 -14.96 6.22 -12.09
N GLU A 125 -13.67 6.55 -12.13
CA GLU A 125 -12.59 5.58 -11.93
C GLU A 125 -12.13 5.55 -10.48
N VAL A 126 -11.87 4.34 -9.96
CA VAL A 126 -11.24 4.13 -8.65
C VAL A 126 -9.75 4.38 -8.76
N LEU A 127 -9.25 5.40 -8.05
CA LEU A 127 -7.83 5.76 -8.04
C LEU A 127 -7.04 4.99 -6.99
N SER A 128 -7.56 4.93 -5.77
CA SER A 128 -6.91 4.28 -4.64
C SER A 128 -7.92 3.93 -3.57
N ILE A 129 -7.55 3.01 -2.69
CA ILE A 129 -8.34 2.59 -1.54
C ILE A 129 -7.50 2.71 -0.28
N ARG A 130 -8.08 3.29 0.78
CA ARG A 130 -7.51 3.36 2.13
C ARG A 130 -8.46 2.71 3.14
N ALA A 131 -7.93 2.33 4.27
CA ALA A 131 -8.73 1.92 5.41
C ALA A 131 -8.88 3.10 6.38
N PRO A 132 -10.11 3.49 6.75
CA PRO A 132 -10.35 4.57 7.71
C PRO A 132 -9.91 4.17 9.12
N GLN A 133 -9.36 5.14 9.88
CA GLN A 133 -8.86 4.89 11.24
C GLN A 133 -10.01 4.70 12.26
N ASP A 134 -11.12 5.34 12.02
CA ASP A 134 -12.30 5.38 12.89
C ASP A 134 -13.32 4.26 12.60
N ALA A 135 -12.89 3.21 11.92
CA ALA A 135 -13.72 2.07 11.57
C ALA A 135 -13.33 0.80 12.35
N VAL A 136 -14.15 -0.24 12.26
CA VAL A 136 -13.92 -1.53 12.95
C VAL A 136 -12.57 -2.17 12.62
N ASN A 137 -12.05 -1.91 11.44
CA ASN A 137 -10.75 -2.38 10.98
C ASN A 137 -9.59 -1.41 11.29
N ALA A 138 -9.82 -0.36 12.07
CA ALA A 138 -8.83 0.54 12.67
C ALA A 138 -7.65 0.92 11.75
N GLY A 139 -7.94 1.36 10.53
CA GLY A 139 -6.92 1.75 9.54
C GLY A 139 -6.26 0.60 8.78
N HIS A 140 -6.73 -0.64 8.94
CA HIS A 140 -6.12 -1.81 8.31
C HIS A 140 -7.06 -2.51 7.34
N THR A 141 -6.47 -3.08 6.29
CA THR A 141 -7.15 -3.96 5.34
C THR A 141 -6.09 -4.87 4.69
N CYS A 142 -6.52 -6.01 4.18
CA CYS A 142 -5.61 -6.92 3.48
C CYS A 142 -5.33 -6.47 2.04
N LEU A 143 -4.44 -7.20 1.36
CA LEU A 143 -4.13 -7.04 -0.06
C LEU A 143 -5.39 -6.83 -0.92
N LYS A 144 -6.40 -7.70 -0.76
CA LYS A 144 -7.61 -7.66 -1.59
C LYS A 144 -8.38 -6.35 -1.41
N GLY A 145 -8.61 -5.94 -0.17
CA GLY A 145 -9.34 -4.71 0.12
C GLY A 145 -8.62 -3.46 -0.37
N ARG A 146 -7.28 -3.45 -0.35
CA ARG A 146 -6.48 -2.27 -0.70
C ARG A 146 -6.15 -2.16 -2.19
N TYR A 147 -5.77 -3.27 -2.82
CA TYR A 147 -5.14 -3.24 -4.15
C TYR A 147 -5.94 -3.94 -5.24
N ALA A 148 -6.86 -4.84 -4.90
CA ALA A 148 -7.57 -5.62 -5.89
C ALA A 148 -8.80 -4.90 -6.47
N PHE A 149 -8.70 -3.60 -6.74
CA PHE A 149 -9.81 -2.80 -7.27
C PHE A 149 -9.75 -2.57 -8.79
N LYS A 150 -8.68 -2.99 -9.46
CA LYS A 150 -8.53 -2.75 -10.91
C LYS A 150 -9.67 -3.34 -11.75
N PHE A 151 -10.33 -4.39 -11.28
CA PHE A 151 -11.44 -5.00 -11.99
C PHE A 151 -12.67 -4.08 -12.11
N TYR A 152 -12.80 -3.07 -11.22
CA TYR A 152 -13.89 -2.09 -11.33
C TYR A 152 -13.76 -1.21 -12.57
N ASN A 153 -12.52 -0.92 -12.97
CA ASN A 153 -12.20 -0.05 -14.10
C ASN A 153 -11.84 -0.86 -15.37
N HIS A 154 -12.01 -2.19 -15.34
CA HIS A 154 -11.61 -3.04 -16.47
C HIS A 154 -12.61 -2.93 -17.60
N GLU A 155 -12.13 -2.84 -18.85
CA GLU A 155 -12.96 -2.71 -20.04
C GLU A 155 -13.94 -3.89 -20.25
N ASP A 156 -13.51 -5.11 -19.89
CA ASP A 156 -14.34 -6.33 -19.98
C ASP A 156 -15.39 -6.44 -18.86
N ARG A 157 -15.49 -5.43 -17.98
CA ARG A 157 -16.49 -5.47 -16.91
C ARG A 157 -17.90 -5.43 -17.48
N LEU A 158 -18.72 -6.40 -17.11
CA LEU A 158 -20.14 -6.39 -17.46
C LEU A 158 -20.87 -5.25 -16.74
N THR A 159 -21.43 -4.33 -17.50
CA THR A 159 -22.15 -3.14 -16.98
C THR A 159 -23.66 -3.24 -17.15
N SER A 160 -24.13 -4.25 -17.88
CA SER A 160 -25.55 -4.54 -18.10
C SER A 160 -25.81 -6.04 -17.97
N PRO A 161 -27.05 -6.45 -17.65
CA PRO A 161 -27.42 -7.85 -17.66
C PRO A 161 -27.29 -8.46 -19.05
N LEU A 162 -26.81 -9.72 -19.11
CA LEU A 162 -26.67 -10.45 -20.34
C LEU A 162 -27.43 -11.79 -20.24
N ILE A 163 -28.12 -12.16 -21.31
CA ILE A 163 -28.77 -13.44 -21.42
C ILE A 163 -28.20 -14.23 -22.61
N ARG A 164 -28.03 -15.53 -22.46
CA ARG A 164 -27.59 -16.39 -23.57
C ARG A 164 -28.76 -16.76 -24.49
N LYS A 165 -28.67 -16.28 -25.73
CA LYS A 165 -29.62 -16.64 -26.80
C LYS A 165 -28.85 -17.26 -27.97
N ASN A 166 -29.23 -18.42 -28.41
CA ASN A 166 -28.59 -19.14 -29.53
C ASN A 166 -27.05 -19.28 -29.38
N GLY A 167 -26.56 -19.46 -28.15
CA GLY A 167 -25.12 -19.59 -27.86
C GLY A 167 -24.37 -18.29 -27.61
N GLU A 168 -24.92 -17.11 -27.93
CA GLU A 168 -24.32 -15.80 -27.75
C GLU A 168 -24.94 -15.04 -26.58
N LEU A 169 -24.09 -14.25 -25.89
CA LEU A 169 -24.51 -13.34 -24.81
C LEU A 169 -25.06 -12.05 -25.41
N THR A 170 -26.33 -11.76 -25.17
CA THR A 170 -27.01 -10.54 -25.63
C THR A 170 -27.47 -9.68 -24.46
N PRO A 171 -27.33 -8.34 -24.53
CA PRO A 171 -27.84 -7.44 -23.50
C PRO A 171 -29.37 -7.60 -23.32
N CYS A 172 -29.79 -7.51 -22.05
CA CYS A 172 -31.23 -7.55 -21.71
C CYS A 172 -31.48 -6.56 -20.54
N SER A 173 -32.76 -6.31 -20.26
CA SER A 173 -33.18 -5.60 -19.04
C SER A 173 -33.24 -6.55 -17.84
N TRP A 174 -33.30 -5.99 -16.66
CA TRP A 174 -33.63 -6.70 -15.42
C TRP A 174 -35.07 -7.24 -15.46
#